data_df1b97f8ba969fa2b9cc84b0b768ccec
#
_entry.id   df1b97f8ba969fa2b9cc84b0b768ccec
#
_cell.length_a   1.000
_cell.length_b   1.000
_cell.length_c   1.000
_cell.angle_alpha   90.00
_cell.angle_beta   90.00
_cell.angle_gamma   90.00
#
_symmetry.space_group_name_H-M   'P 1'
#
loop_
_entity.id
_entity.type
_entity.pdbx_description
1 polymer ?
#
loop_
_entity_poly.entity_id
_entity_poly.type
_entity_poly.pdbx_seq_one_letter_code
_entity_poly.pdbx_strand_id
1 'polypeptide(L)'
;RLSLVGSEMCIRDRAIGSVFWTIDAAWGWHFDGWMLKLLGYHDAYASGVIHAIAGGFALGVLVVLGPRIGKFSSSGEPRNIGPRNPWLVTVGLFLIYTGFWGFYAACNIPIFDLGPEYGMEGVTFWTATNIYVTPTTLSGITFNFLMSLSGGLLAGCLLYTSPSPRD
;
A
#
# COMPACT_ATOMS: atom_id res chain seq x y z
N ARG A 1 13.40 29.54 9.78
CA ARG A 1 14.28 28.35 9.62
C ARG A 1 13.51 27.02 9.56
N LEU A 2 12.42 26.85 10.30
CA LEU A 2 11.61 25.62 10.28
C LEU A 2 10.91 25.36 8.93
N SER A 3 10.52 26.40 8.20
CA SER A 3 9.87 26.25 6.88
C SER A 3 10.86 25.84 5.78
N LEU A 4 12.11 26.30 5.85
CA LEU A 4 13.16 25.90 4.91
C LEU A 4 13.58 24.43 5.11
N VAL A 5 13.70 23.99 6.36
CA VAL A 5 14.01 22.59 6.68
C VAL A 5 12.91 21.67 6.17
N GLY A 6 11.64 22.05 6.29
CA GLY A 6 10.52 21.26 5.75
C GLY A 6 10.55 21.15 4.24
N SER A 7 10.86 22.21 3.51
CA SER A 7 10.94 22.19 2.04
C SER A 7 12.14 21.39 1.52
N GLU A 8 13.30 21.52 2.14
CA GLU A 8 14.49 20.74 1.78
C GLU A 8 14.28 19.23 2.03
N MET A 9 13.66 18.87 3.15
CA MET A 9 13.29 17.48 3.42
C MET A 9 12.33 16.95 2.36
N CYS A 10 11.28 17.70 2.02
CA CYS A 10 10.33 17.29 0.98
C CYS A 10 10.97 17.11 -0.40
N ILE A 11 11.91 17.96 -0.79
CA ILE A 11 12.63 17.83 -2.07
C ILE A 11 13.52 16.59 -2.03
N ARG A 12 14.27 16.41 -0.97
CA ARG A 12 15.16 15.25 -0.79
C ARG A 12 14.39 13.93 -0.77
N ASP A 13 13.32 13.87 0.00
CA ASP A 13 12.48 12.67 0.11
C ASP A 13 11.82 12.31 -1.23
N ARG A 14 11.35 13.30 -1.99
CA ARG A 14 10.81 13.09 -3.33
C ARG A 14 11.86 12.60 -4.31
N ALA A 15 13.04 13.20 -4.33
CA ALA A 15 14.11 12.79 -5.23
C ALA A 15 14.59 11.36 -4.94
N ILE A 16 14.87 11.06 -3.67
CA ILE A 16 15.33 9.73 -3.24
C ILE A 16 14.22 8.71 -3.43
N GLY A 17 13.00 9.02 -2.99
CA GLY A 17 11.85 8.13 -3.14
C GLY A 17 11.55 7.80 -4.59
N SER A 18 11.65 8.77 -5.50
CA SER A 18 11.44 8.54 -6.93
C SER A 18 12.50 7.60 -7.52
N VAL A 19 13.77 7.76 -7.15
CA VAL A 19 14.85 6.88 -7.64
C VAL A 19 14.67 5.45 -7.13
N PHE A 20 14.45 5.29 -5.83
CA PHE A 20 14.26 3.95 -5.25
C PHE A 20 13.01 3.26 -5.79
N TRP A 21 11.91 4.00 -5.93
CA TRP A 21 10.70 3.44 -6.51
C TRP A 21 10.89 3.01 -7.96
N THR A 22 11.61 3.77 -8.77
CA THR A 22 11.88 3.41 -10.17
C THR A 22 12.67 2.11 -10.27
N ILE A 23 13.68 1.92 -9.41
CA ILE A 23 14.46 0.70 -9.35
C ILE A 23 13.59 -0.49 -8.95
N ASP A 24 12.79 -0.33 -7.90
CA ASP A 24 11.91 -1.37 -7.40
C ASP A 24 10.81 -1.74 -8.41
N ALA A 25 10.21 -0.75 -9.05
CA ALA A 25 9.23 -0.97 -10.11
C ALA A 25 9.83 -1.71 -11.32
N ALA A 26 11.07 -1.39 -11.67
CA ALA A 26 11.78 -2.12 -12.72
C ALA A 26 12.05 -3.59 -12.33
N TRP A 27 12.26 -3.87 -11.06
CA TRP A 27 12.51 -5.23 -10.57
C TRP A 27 11.22 -6.05 -10.44
N GLY A 28 10.15 -5.44 -9.93
CA GLY A 28 8.91 -6.13 -9.59
C GLY A 28 7.81 -6.05 -10.65
N TRP A 29 7.74 -4.95 -11.40
CA TRP A 29 6.66 -4.72 -12.37
C TRP A 29 7.06 -4.87 -13.84
N HIS A 30 8.34 -4.67 -14.17
CA HIS A 30 8.76 -4.83 -15.54
C HIS A 30 8.71 -6.31 -15.95
N PHE A 31 8.23 -6.61 -17.17
CA PHE A 31 8.12 -7.98 -17.68
C PHE A 31 9.46 -8.75 -17.69
N ASP A 32 10.58 -8.02 -17.83
CA ASP A 32 11.91 -8.56 -17.72
C ASP A 32 12.52 -8.39 -16.33
N GLY A 33 11.77 -7.92 -15.36
CA GLY A 33 12.19 -7.78 -13.98
C GLY A 33 12.59 -9.11 -13.37
N TRP A 34 13.72 -9.15 -12.68
CA TRP A 34 14.25 -10.38 -12.11
C TRP A 34 13.35 -10.98 -11.04
N MET A 35 12.62 -10.16 -10.29
CA MET A 35 11.68 -10.65 -9.28
C MET A 35 10.53 -11.41 -9.94
N LEU A 36 10.00 -10.89 -11.05
CA LEU A 36 8.96 -11.57 -11.81
C LEU A 36 9.50 -12.86 -12.44
N LYS A 37 10.64 -12.78 -13.13
CA LYS A 37 11.19 -13.93 -13.89
C LYS A 37 11.78 -15.03 -13.02
N LEU A 38 12.47 -14.68 -11.95
CA LEU A 38 13.18 -15.67 -11.13
C LEU A 38 12.37 -16.14 -9.92
N LEU A 39 11.57 -15.26 -9.33
CA LEU A 39 10.82 -15.56 -8.11
C LEU A 39 9.33 -15.76 -8.34
N GLY A 40 8.83 -15.49 -9.55
CA GLY A 40 7.40 -15.53 -9.84
C GLY A 40 6.60 -14.47 -9.05
N TYR A 41 7.24 -13.35 -8.72
CA TYR A 41 6.61 -12.28 -7.97
C TYR A 41 5.51 -11.62 -8.78
N HIS A 42 4.31 -11.53 -8.19
CA HIS A 42 3.15 -10.89 -8.79
C HIS A 42 2.60 -9.82 -7.85
N ASP A 43 2.53 -8.61 -8.32
CA ASP A 43 1.97 -7.47 -7.59
C ASP A 43 1.10 -6.60 -8.50
N ALA A 44 -0.11 -7.06 -8.76
CA ALA A 44 -1.06 -6.37 -9.63
C ALA A 44 -1.61 -5.06 -9.02
N TYR A 45 -1.57 -4.94 -7.70
CA TYR A 45 -2.26 -3.88 -6.95
C TYR A 45 -1.32 -3.01 -6.11
N ALA A 46 -0.04 -3.08 -6.39
CA ALA A 46 0.96 -2.23 -5.74
C ALA A 46 1.21 -2.49 -4.25
N SER A 47 0.86 -3.66 -3.75
CA SER A 47 1.06 -4.01 -2.33
C SER A 47 2.53 -4.00 -1.93
N GLY A 48 3.41 -4.57 -2.76
CA GLY A 48 4.86 -4.61 -2.56
C GLY A 48 5.54 -3.41 -3.15
N VAL A 49 5.42 -3.24 -4.46
CA VAL A 49 6.16 -2.24 -5.26
C VAL A 49 5.88 -0.79 -4.82
N ILE A 50 4.74 -0.49 -4.23
CA ILE A 50 4.44 0.84 -3.70
C ILE A 50 4.36 0.84 -2.18
N HIS A 51 3.45 0.06 -1.62
CA HIS A 51 3.10 0.20 -0.20
C HIS A 51 4.16 -0.39 0.74
N ALA A 52 4.70 -1.58 0.45
CA ALA A 52 5.74 -2.17 1.30
C ALA A 52 7.04 -1.36 1.22
N ILE A 53 7.42 -0.90 0.03
CA ILE A 53 8.60 -0.05 -0.15
C ILE A 53 8.42 1.29 0.56
N ALA A 54 7.27 1.94 0.41
CA ALA A 54 6.97 3.20 1.10
C ALA A 54 6.99 3.01 2.63
N GLY A 55 6.43 1.92 3.13
CA GLY A 55 6.45 1.58 4.55
C GLY A 55 7.87 1.32 5.08
N GLY A 56 8.68 0.56 4.34
CA GLY A 56 10.07 0.29 4.68
C GLY A 56 10.92 1.57 4.68
N PHE A 57 10.73 2.43 3.67
CA PHE A 57 11.39 3.73 3.62
C PHE A 57 10.99 4.62 4.80
N ALA A 58 9.70 4.71 5.10
CA ALA A 58 9.20 5.46 6.25
C ALA A 58 9.76 4.95 7.58
N LEU A 59 9.85 3.63 7.74
CA LEU A 59 10.45 3.01 8.93
C LEU A 59 11.93 3.37 9.03
N GLY A 60 12.70 3.29 7.95
CA GLY A 60 14.11 3.69 7.92
C GLY A 60 14.30 5.15 8.31
N VAL A 61 13.47 6.05 7.80
CA VAL A 61 13.47 7.48 8.16
C VAL A 61 13.17 7.66 9.65
N LEU A 62 12.19 6.96 10.19
CA LEU A 62 11.84 7.03 11.61
C LEU A 62 12.95 6.51 12.53
N VAL A 63 13.66 5.47 12.13
CA VAL A 63 14.81 4.94 12.89
C VAL A 63 15.94 5.97 12.96
N VAL A 64 16.19 6.69 11.88
CA VAL A 64 17.27 7.68 11.80
C VAL A 64 16.90 9.01 12.46
N LEU A 65 15.70 9.53 12.19
CA LEU A 65 15.25 10.83 12.69
C LEU A 65 14.68 10.77 14.12
N GLY A 66 14.28 9.58 14.56
CA GLY A 66 13.61 9.42 15.84
C GLY A 66 12.17 9.96 15.87
N PRO A 67 11.60 10.10 17.07
CA PRO A 67 10.23 10.53 17.23
C PRO A 67 10.04 11.99 16.85
N ARG A 68 8.83 12.33 16.39
CA ARG A 68 8.49 13.73 16.07
C ARG A 68 8.63 14.64 17.29
N ILE A 69 8.96 15.91 17.04
CA ILE A 69 9.09 16.95 18.07
C ILE A 69 7.80 17.01 18.89
N GLY A 70 7.94 16.96 20.20
CA GLY A 70 6.83 17.03 21.15
C GLY A 70 6.14 15.70 21.45
N LYS A 71 6.59 14.58 20.87
CA LYS A 71 6.05 13.25 21.19
C LYS A 71 6.34 12.85 22.65
N PHE A 72 7.49 13.23 23.16
CA PHE A 72 7.88 12.98 24.54
C PHE A 72 8.02 14.31 25.29
N SER A 73 7.72 14.29 26.59
CA SER A 73 7.96 15.42 27.49
C SER A 73 9.47 15.51 27.81
N SER A 74 9.86 16.57 28.51
CA SER A 74 11.24 16.69 29.02
C SER A 74 11.62 15.60 30.05
N SER A 75 10.63 14.99 30.68
CA SER A 75 10.78 13.85 31.57
C SER A 75 10.82 12.49 30.87
N GLY A 76 10.69 12.43 29.53
CA GLY A 76 10.65 11.21 28.76
C GLY A 76 9.25 10.58 28.62
N GLU A 77 8.24 11.12 29.27
CA GLU A 77 6.87 10.61 29.23
C GLU A 77 6.24 10.80 27.84
N PRO A 78 5.58 9.77 27.27
CA PRO A 78 4.92 9.87 25.99
C PRO A 78 3.70 10.79 26.09
N ARG A 79 3.60 11.77 25.19
CA ARG A 79 2.41 12.61 25.06
C ARG A 79 1.42 11.99 24.08
N ASN A 80 0.15 12.00 24.44
CA ASN A 80 -0.91 11.60 23.53
C ASN A 80 -1.12 12.68 22.47
N ILE A 81 -0.63 12.42 21.25
CA ILE A 81 -0.86 13.27 20.08
C ILE A 81 -1.91 12.56 19.22
N GLY A 82 -3.16 12.69 19.63
CA GLY A 82 -4.29 12.16 18.89
C GLY A 82 -4.61 12.96 17.61
N PRO A 83 -5.49 12.45 16.74
CA PRO A 83 -5.96 13.16 15.57
C PRO A 83 -6.79 14.39 16.01
N ARG A 84 -6.62 15.50 15.30
CA ARG A 84 -7.36 16.74 15.58
C ARG A 84 -8.88 16.56 15.43
N ASN A 85 -9.29 15.76 14.47
CA ASN A 85 -10.70 15.48 14.19
C ASN A 85 -10.86 14.00 13.80
N PRO A 86 -11.26 13.12 14.76
CA PRO A 86 -11.45 11.70 14.50
C PRO A 86 -12.54 11.41 13.45
N TRP A 87 -13.59 12.24 13.42
CA TRP A 87 -14.67 12.08 12.45
C TRP A 87 -14.20 12.30 11.02
N LEU A 88 -13.36 13.30 10.81
CA LEU A 88 -12.78 13.54 9.49
C LEU A 88 -11.84 12.42 9.06
N VAL A 89 -11.10 11.83 9.99
CA VAL A 89 -10.28 10.63 9.74
C VAL A 89 -11.16 9.46 9.30
N THR A 90 -12.28 9.25 9.97
CA THR A 90 -13.23 8.18 9.63
C THR A 90 -13.86 8.40 8.25
N VAL A 91 -14.28 9.61 7.94
CA VAL A 91 -14.78 9.96 6.59
C VAL A 91 -13.69 9.71 5.53
N GLY A 92 -12.46 10.15 5.81
CA GLY A 92 -11.30 9.90 4.93
C GLY A 92 -11.06 8.41 4.70
N LEU A 93 -11.18 7.57 5.73
CA LEU A 93 -11.06 6.12 5.62
C LEU A 93 -12.08 5.54 4.64
N PHE A 94 -13.35 5.92 4.75
CA PHE A 94 -14.38 5.41 3.84
C PHE A 94 -14.19 5.88 2.40
N LEU A 95 -13.74 7.12 2.20
CA LEU A 95 -13.42 7.63 0.87
C LEU A 95 -12.25 6.87 0.24
N ILE A 96 -11.18 6.64 1.01
CA ILE A 96 -10.02 5.86 0.55
C ILE A 96 -10.44 4.43 0.26
N TYR A 97 -11.21 3.81 1.15
CA TYR A 97 -11.66 2.42 0.98
C TYR A 97 -12.48 2.24 -0.30
N THR A 98 -13.43 3.14 -0.56
CA THR A 98 -14.22 3.12 -1.79
C THR A 98 -13.35 3.36 -3.03
N GLY A 99 -12.42 4.30 -2.96
CA GLY A 99 -11.48 4.58 -4.05
C GLY A 99 -10.56 3.39 -4.35
N PHE A 100 -10.05 2.73 -3.33
CA PHE A 100 -9.22 1.52 -3.50
C PHE A 100 -10.00 0.35 -4.10
N TRP A 101 -11.28 0.17 -3.71
CA TRP A 101 -12.09 -0.85 -4.37
C TRP A 101 -12.21 -0.58 -5.87
N GLY A 102 -12.47 0.67 -6.26
CA GLY A 102 -12.49 1.06 -7.67
C GLY A 102 -11.15 0.83 -8.37
N PHE A 103 -10.04 1.12 -7.70
CA PHE A 103 -8.70 0.86 -8.21
C PHE A 103 -8.47 -0.65 -8.45
N TYR A 104 -8.79 -1.50 -7.48
CA TYR A 104 -8.67 -2.95 -7.63
C TYR A 104 -9.56 -3.49 -8.75
N ALA A 105 -10.79 -2.99 -8.86
CA ALA A 105 -11.69 -3.36 -9.95
C ALA A 105 -11.13 -2.94 -11.33
N ALA A 106 -10.54 -1.75 -11.43
CA ALA A 106 -9.96 -1.24 -12.66
C ALA A 106 -8.69 -2.00 -13.09
N CYS A 107 -7.90 -2.50 -12.15
CA CYS A 107 -6.72 -3.33 -12.45
C CYS A 107 -7.09 -4.73 -12.97
N ASN A 108 -8.35 -5.12 -12.86
CA ASN A 108 -8.87 -6.35 -13.44
C ASN A 108 -9.63 -5.99 -14.71
N ILE A 109 -8.90 -5.84 -15.78
CA ILE A 109 -9.47 -5.49 -17.09
C ILE A 109 -10.31 -6.66 -17.54
N PRO A 110 -11.63 -6.48 -17.76
CA PRO A 110 -12.42 -7.49 -18.44
C PRO A 110 -11.91 -7.60 -19.86
N ILE A 111 -11.21 -8.69 -20.17
CA ILE A 111 -10.70 -8.93 -21.51
C ILE A 111 -11.72 -9.81 -22.20
N PHE A 112 -12.38 -9.19 -23.15
CA PHE A 112 -13.25 -9.89 -24.08
C PHE A 112 -12.37 -10.48 -25.17
N ASP A 113 -12.22 -11.81 -25.18
CA ASP A 113 -11.61 -12.56 -26.26
C ASP A 113 -10.18 -12.12 -26.63
N LEU A 114 -9.22 -12.48 -25.78
CA LEU A 114 -7.80 -12.35 -26.14
C LEU A 114 -7.34 -13.40 -27.18
N GLY A 115 -8.21 -14.34 -27.54
CA GLY A 115 -7.88 -15.41 -28.46
C GLY A 115 -6.97 -16.51 -27.85
N PRO A 116 -6.79 -17.61 -28.59
CA PRO A 116 -6.05 -18.77 -28.14
C PRO A 116 -4.55 -18.51 -27.91
N GLU A 117 -3.99 -17.51 -28.54
CA GLU A 117 -2.58 -17.14 -28.39
C GLU A 117 -2.19 -16.69 -26.98
N TYR A 118 -3.16 -16.27 -26.17
CA TYR A 118 -2.96 -15.91 -24.76
C TYR A 118 -3.45 -16.99 -23.79
N GLY A 119 -3.85 -18.18 -24.29
CA GLY A 119 -4.33 -19.27 -23.46
C GLY A 119 -5.66 -19.01 -22.75
N MET A 120 -6.46 -18.09 -23.28
CA MET A 120 -7.69 -17.62 -22.66
C MET A 120 -8.94 -18.06 -23.42
N GLU A 121 -8.90 -19.24 -24.01
CA GLU A 121 -10.09 -19.85 -24.62
C GLU A 121 -11.22 -19.99 -23.58
N GLY A 122 -12.37 -19.45 -23.89
CA GLY A 122 -13.56 -19.57 -23.04
C GLY A 122 -13.65 -18.60 -21.88
N VAL A 123 -12.85 -17.51 -21.86
CA VAL A 123 -13.01 -16.43 -20.89
C VAL A 123 -14.39 -15.78 -21.08
N THR A 124 -15.24 -15.93 -20.09
CA THR A 124 -16.59 -15.35 -20.09
C THR A 124 -16.58 -13.91 -19.59
N PHE A 125 -17.67 -13.19 -19.80
CA PHE A 125 -17.89 -11.81 -19.30
C PHE A 125 -17.54 -11.60 -17.83
N TRP A 126 -17.60 -12.64 -17.00
CA TRP A 126 -17.33 -12.61 -15.56
C TRP A 126 -15.88 -12.86 -15.18
N THR A 127 -15.05 -13.21 -16.14
CA THR A 127 -13.63 -13.47 -15.91
C THR A 127 -12.83 -12.26 -16.36
N ALA A 128 -11.98 -11.77 -15.49
CA ALA A 128 -11.06 -10.68 -15.76
C ALA A 128 -9.63 -11.18 -15.62
N THR A 129 -8.67 -10.45 -16.16
CA THR A 129 -7.27 -10.70 -15.89
C THR A 129 -6.65 -9.47 -15.23
N ASN A 130 -5.63 -9.69 -14.43
CA ASN A 130 -4.79 -8.61 -13.97
C ASN A 130 -3.76 -8.22 -15.07
N ILE A 131 -2.93 -7.23 -14.78
CA ILE A 131 -1.90 -6.75 -15.71
C ILE A 131 -0.86 -7.82 -16.13
N TYR A 132 -0.80 -8.96 -15.44
CA TYR A 132 0.05 -10.11 -15.76
C TYR A 132 -0.71 -11.21 -16.49
N VAL A 133 -1.89 -10.93 -16.99
CA VAL A 133 -2.74 -11.87 -17.71
C VAL A 133 -3.14 -13.10 -16.85
N THR A 134 -3.11 -12.94 -15.54
CA THR A 134 -3.56 -14.00 -14.62
C THR A 134 -5.07 -13.94 -14.48
N PRO A 135 -5.80 -15.04 -14.76
CA PRO A 135 -7.25 -15.08 -14.63
C PRO A 135 -7.71 -14.71 -13.20
N THR A 136 -8.72 -13.89 -13.11
CA THR A 136 -9.31 -13.47 -11.83
C THR A 136 -10.81 -13.20 -12.01
N THR A 137 -11.53 -13.02 -10.92
CA THR A 137 -12.95 -12.66 -10.94
C THR A 137 -13.19 -11.43 -10.07
N LEU A 138 -14.13 -10.58 -10.45
CA LEU A 138 -14.49 -9.42 -9.66
C LEU A 138 -15.02 -9.82 -8.27
N SER A 139 -15.75 -10.92 -8.17
CA SER A 139 -16.21 -11.46 -6.89
C SER A 139 -15.05 -11.90 -6.00
N GLY A 140 -14.07 -12.61 -6.55
CA GLY A 140 -12.87 -13.04 -5.82
C GLY A 140 -12.08 -11.86 -5.29
N ILE A 141 -11.90 -10.81 -6.09
CA ILE A 141 -11.22 -9.59 -5.69
C ILE A 141 -11.97 -8.87 -4.58
N THR A 142 -13.28 -8.71 -4.74
CA THR A 142 -14.12 -8.06 -3.73
C THR A 142 -14.06 -8.83 -2.41
N PHE A 143 -14.12 -10.16 -2.46
CA PHE A 143 -14.00 -10.99 -1.27
C PHE A 143 -12.64 -10.80 -0.59
N ASN A 144 -11.54 -10.89 -1.33
CA ASN A 144 -10.20 -10.70 -0.80
C ASN A 144 -10.00 -9.28 -0.21
N PHE A 145 -10.58 -8.28 -0.85
CA PHE A 145 -10.55 -6.91 -0.38
C PHE A 145 -11.27 -6.75 0.98
N LEU A 146 -12.43 -7.37 1.13
CA LEU A 146 -13.17 -7.39 2.41
C LEU A 146 -12.42 -8.18 3.48
N MET A 147 -11.81 -9.31 3.13
CA MET A 147 -11.02 -10.10 4.07
C MET A 147 -9.77 -9.35 4.55
N SER A 148 -9.10 -8.61 3.66
CA SER A 148 -7.96 -7.77 4.02
C SER A 148 -8.35 -6.63 4.96
N LEU A 149 -9.50 -5.98 4.72
CA LEU A 149 -10.04 -4.98 5.64
C LEU A 149 -10.32 -5.58 7.02
N SER A 150 -10.98 -6.73 7.05
CA SER A 150 -11.33 -7.42 8.31
C SER A 150 -10.08 -7.82 9.09
N GLY A 151 -9.06 -8.35 8.40
CA GLY A 151 -7.77 -8.68 9.00
C GLY A 151 -7.06 -7.44 9.59
N GLY A 152 -7.07 -6.34 8.87
CA GLY A 152 -6.51 -5.05 9.33
C GLY A 152 -7.25 -4.51 10.56
N LEU A 153 -8.57 -4.58 10.57
CA LEU A 153 -9.38 -4.19 11.73
C LEU A 153 -9.11 -5.06 12.95
N LEU A 154 -9.02 -6.38 12.78
CA LEU A 154 -8.69 -7.30 13.86
C LEU A 154 -7.29 -7.03 14.42
N ALA A 155 -6.29 -6.86 13.57
CA ALA A 155 -4.93 -6.55 13.99
C ALA A 155 -4.86 -5.22 14.74
N GLY A 156 -5.55 -4.19 14.24
CA GLY A 156 -5.65 -2.89 14.92
C GLY A 156 -6.34 -2.99 16.27
N CYS A 157 -7.41 -3.77 16.36
CA CYS A 157 -8.13 -4.02 17.61
C CYS A 157 -7.24 -4.73 18.64
N LEU A 158 -6.51 -5.77 18.23
CA LEU A 158 -5.59 -6.49 19.10
C LEU A 158 -4.45 -5.60 19.60
N LEU A 159 -3.89 -4.76 18.74
CA LEU A 159 -2.85 -3.81 19.12
C LEU A 159 -3.34 -2.74 20.11
N TYR A 160 -4.62 -2.35 20.00
CA TYR A 160 -5.22 -1.36 20.88
C TYR A 160 -5.61 -1.96 22.25
N THR A 161 -6.05 -3.21 22.26
CA THR A 161 -6.55 -3.88 23.49
C THR A 161 -5.50 -4.68 24.22
N SER A 162 -4.38 -5.03 23.57
CA SER A 162 -3.25 -5.70 24.24
C SER A 162 -2.55 -4.74 25.19
N PRO A 163 -2.23 -5.16 26.43
CA PRO A 163 -1.35 -4.40 27.27
C PRO A 163 -0.01 -4.23 26.56
N SER A 164 0.27 -3.01 26.14
CA SER A 164 1.54 -2.68 25.53
C SER A 164 2.59 -2.41 26.61
N PRO A 165 3.85 -2.83 26.44
CA PRO A 165 4.94 -2.42 27.33
C PRO A 165 5.16 -0.89 27.39
N ARG A 166 4.29 -0.13 26.77
CA ARG A 166 4.33 1.34 26.67
C ARG A 166 3.30 2.04 27.57
N ASP A 167 2.47 1.30 28.28
CA ASP A 167 1.47 1.83 29.24
C ASP A 167 2.03 1.82 30.65
#